data_8bbc5c5382eafdf1ec491be8c7caf8ff
#
_entry.id   8bbc5c5382eafdf1ec491be8c7caf8ff
#
_cell.length_a   1.000
_cell.length_b   1.000
_cell.length_c   1.000
_cell.angle_alpha   90.00
_cell.angle_beta   90.00
_cell.angle_gamma   90.00
#
_symmetry.space_group_name_H-M   'P 1'
#
loop_
_entity.id
_entity.type
_entity.pdbx_description
1 polymer ?
#
loop_
_entity_poly.entity_id
_entity_poly.type
_entity_poly.pdbx_seq_one_letter_code
_entity_poly.pdbx_strand_id
1 'polypeptide(L)'
;MRSSAASDVYKRQGRTIATLICLGIMAGSLVAVGAVYYVVQATANDGDLLDLDNIELSQSSVVMATDPDTGAQVEYATLRSSNSHRVWADLEQIPTNLQYAFICTEDKDFYNEPGVNFKRTIGAMVNEYLLPIYSSKQGASTLEQQLIKNLTDDKSASGIEGALRKLREIYRALCLSRSYSKETILEAYLNTI
;
A
#
# COMPACT_ATOMS: atom_id res chain seq x y z
N MET A 1 10.92 -25.87 57.73
CA MET A 1 9.90 -24.84 57.64
C MET A 1 10.20 -23.66 56.65
N ARG A 2 11.38 -23.57 56.05
CA ARG A 2 11.70 -22.49 55.07
C ARG A 2 11.24 -22.76 53.60
N SER A 3 10.84 -23.97 53.26
CA SER A 3 10.51 -24.37 51.87
C SER A 3 9.09 -23.99 51.41
N SER A 4 8.12 -23.94 52.31
CA SER A 4 6.72 -23.65 51.94
C SER A 4 6.49 -22.15 51.59
N ALA A 5 7.08 -21.25 52.39
CA ALA A 5 6.95 -19.82 52.18
C ALA A 5 7.58 -19.35 50.86
N ALA A 6 8.70 -19.94 50.44
CA ALA A 6 9.33 -19.66 49.15
C ALA A 6 8.43 -20.13 47.99
N SER A 7 7.82 -21.32 48.11
CA SER A 7 6.88 -21.85 47.09
C SER A 7 5.67 -20.94 46.91
N ASP A 8 5.11 -20.38 47.95
CA ASP A 8 3.93 -19.48 47.90
C ASP A 8 4.28 -18.12 47.28
N VAL A 9 5.48 -17.61 47.56
CA VAL A 9 5.97 -16.39 46.93
C VAL A 9 6.11 -16.59 45.41
N TYR A 10 6.73 -17.68 44.95
CA TYR A 10 6.86 -17.98 43.53
C TYR A 10 5.52 -18.18 42.83
N LYS A 11 4.56 -18.85 43.45
CA LYS A 11 3.20 -19.00 42.94
C LYS A 11 2.47 -17.65 42.82
N ARG A 12 2.63 -16.77 43.79
CA ARG A 12 2.07 -15.42 43.78
C ARG A 12 2.69 -14.58 42.64
N GLN A 13 4.02 -14.63 42.50
CA GLN A 13 4.76 -13.94 41.46
C GLN A 13 4.36 -14.45 40.07
N GLY A 14 4.24 -15.78 39.89
CA GLY A 14 3.77 -16.38 38.63
C GLY A 14 2.35 -15.93 38.25
N ARG A 15 1.42 -15.85 39.22
CA ARG A 15 0.06 -15.33 38.98
C ARG A 15 0.07 -13.86 38.58
N THR A 16 0.87 -13.03 39.24
CA THR A 16 0.97 -11.60 38.89
C THR A 16 1.51 -11.41 37.48
N ILE A 17 2.57 -12.14 37.10
CA ILE A 17 3.13 -12.11 35.75
C ILE A 17 2.08 -12.56 34.72
N ALA A 18 1.39 -13.67 34.98
CA ALA A 18 0.34 -14.17 34.08
C ALA A 18 -0.79 -13.13 33.92
N THR A 19 -1.21 -12.48 35.01
CA THR A 19 -2.24 -11.42 34.95
C THR A 19 -1.79 -10.23 34.11
N LEU A 20 -0.53 -9.79 34.27
CA LEU A 20 0.02 -8.69 33.48
C LEU A 20 0.12 -9.05 32.00
N ILE A 21 0.51 -10.27 31.67
CA ILE A 21 0.52 -10.78 30.30
C ILE A 21 -0.89 -10.80 29.71
N CYS A 22 -1.88 -11.31 30.44
CA CYS A 22 -3.26 -11.33 29.99
C CYS A 22 -3.80 -9.91 29.76
N LEU A 23 -3.54 -8.98 30.67
CA LEU A 23 -3.91 -7.57 30.48
C LEU A 23 -3.24 -6.95 29.27
N GLY A 24 -1.97 -7.24 29.04
CA GLY A 24 -1.24 -6.80 27.84
C GLY A 24 -1.85 -7.34 26.54
N ILE A 25 -2.21 -8.63 26.51
CA ILE A 25 -2.87 -9.26 25.37
C ILE A 25 -4.25 -8.65 25.13
N MET A 26 -5.05 -8.42 26.20
CA MET A 26 -6.35 -7.77 26.08
C MET A 26 -6.24 -6.34 25.52
N ALA A 27 -5.32 -5.54 26.06
CA ALA A 27 -5.10 -4.19 25.56
C ALA A 27 -4.65 -4.20 24.09
N GLY A 28 -3.72 -5.08 23.73
CA GLY A 28 -3.25 -5.25 22.34
C GLY A 28 -4.37 -5.68 21.40
N SER A 29 -5.25 -6.59 21.82
CA SER A 29 -6.39 -7.03 21.00
C SER A 29 -7.41 -5.90 20.78
N LEU A 30 -7.68 -5.07 21.78
CA LEU A 30 -8.57 -3.90 21.64
C LEU A 30 -7.99 -2.90 20.61
N VAL A 31 -6.70 -2.63 20.68
CA VAL A 31 -6.02 -1.75 19.70
C VAL A 31 -6.08 -2.35 18.29
N ALA A 32 -5.86 -3.66 18.16
CA ALA A 32 -5.94 -4.34 16.87
C ALA A 32 -7.36 -4.28 16.27
N VAL A 33 -8.40 -4.53 17.08
CA VAL A 33 -9.81 -4.41 16.64
C VAL A 33 -10.13 -2.97 16.23
N GLY A 34 -9.69 -1.98 17.00
CA GLY A 34 -9.86 -0.57 16.67
C GLY A 34 -9.18 -0.18 15.37
N ALA A 35 -7.97 -0.69 15.11
CA ALA A 35 -7.24 -0.47 13.87
C ALA A 35 -7.95 -1.09 12.67
N VAL A 36 -8.43 -2.33 12.78
CA VAL A 36 -9.21 -3.00 11.73
C VAL A 36 -10.50 -2.23 11.44
N TYR A 37 -11.25 -1.86 12.48
CA TYR A 37 -12.47 -1.06 12.32
C TYR A 37 -12.20 0.27 11.60
N TYR A 38 -11.15 0.97 12.01
CA TYR A 38 -10.73 2.20 11.36
C TYR A 38 -10.42 1.99 9.87
N VAL A 39 -9.62 0.97 9.54
CA VAL A 39 -9.26 0.68 8.14
C VAL A 39 -10.49 0.39 7.31
N VAL A 40 -11.39 -0.48 7.79
CA VAL A 40 -12.64 -0.82 7.07
C VAL A 40 -13.50 0.42 6.84
N GLN A 41 -13.63 1.30 7.82
CA GLN A 41 -14.39 2.55 7.67
C GLN A 41 -13.71 3.55 6.72
N ALA A 42 -12.40 3.68 6.83
CA ALA A 42 -11.63 4.62 6.01
C ALA A 42 -11.55 4.19 4.52
N THR A 43 -11.75 2.91 4.24
CA THR A 43 -11.68 2.34 2.88
C THR A 43 -13.04 1.92 2.33
N ALA A 44 -14.14 2.21 3.04
CA ALA A 44 -15.48 1.77 2.66
C ALA A 44 -15.96 2.34 1.30
N ASN A 45 -15.42 3.48 0.88
CA ASN A 45 -15.78 4.17 -0.36
C ASN A 45 -14.69 4.07 -1.44
N ASP A 46 -13.74 3.15 -1.30
CA ASP A 46 -12.60 3.01 -2.23
C ASP A 46 -12.97 2.22 -3.52
N GLY A 47 -14.24 1.88 -3.74
CA GLY A 47 -14.66 1.08 -4.89
C GLY A 47 -14.18 1.65 -6.24
N ASP A 48 -14.40 2.93 -6.46
CA ASP A 48 -13.99 3.61 -7.70
C ASP A 48 -12.47 3.80 -7.78
N LEU A 49 -11.81 3.92 -6.64
CA LEU A 49 -10.36 4.14 -6.56
C LEU A 49 -9.55 2.86 -6.87
N LEU A 50 -10.15 1.70 -6.63
CA LEU A 50 -9.53 0.40 -6.88
C LEU A 50 -10.01 -0.21 -8.21
N ASP A 51 -10.75 0.54 -9.01
CA ASP A 51 -11.20 0.11 -10.34
C ASP A 51 -10.07 0.32 -11.36
N LEU A 52 -9.33 -0.77 -11.62
CA LEU A 52 -8.23 -0.74 -12.60
C LEU A 52 -8.72 -0.69 -14.04
N ASP A 53 -9.98 -1.04 -14.31
CA ASP A 53 -10.53 -1.03 -15.66
C ASP A 53 -10.86 0.39 -16.13
N ASN A 54 -10.98 1.35 -15.20
CA ASN A 54 -11.31 2.75 -15.48
C ASN A 54 -10.23 3.73 -14.96
N ILE A 55 -8.96 3.36 -15.01
CA ILE A 55 -7.89 4.29 -14.64
C ILE A 55 -7.81 5.44 -15.64
N GLU A 56 -8.11 6.64 -15.16
CA GLU A 56 -7.91 7.87 -15.93
C GLU A 56 -6.45 8.33 -15.84
N LEU A 57 -5.71 8.20 -16.94
CA LEU A 57 -4.40 8.82 -17.05
C LEU A 57 -4.55 10.33 -17.22
N SER A 58 -3.69 11.12 -16.57
CA SER A 58 -3.65 12.57 -16.74
C SER A 58 -3.40 12.93 -18.21
N GLN A 59 -4.41 13.46 -18.90
CA GLN A 59 -4.33 13.88 -20.28
C GLN A 59 -4.10 15.39 -20.40
N SER A 60 -3.51 15.80 -21.52
CA SER A 60 -3.40 17.21 -21.89
C SER A 60 -4.79 17.78 -22.20
N SER A 61 -5.08 18.99 -21.73
CA SER A 61 -6.27 19.73 -22.18
C SER A 61 -5.99 20.34 -23.55
N VAL A 62 -6.80 20.00 -24.53
CA VAL A 62 -6.71 20.58 -25.89
C VAL A 62 -7.73 21.70 -26.01
N VAL A 63 -7.26 22.90 -26.32
CA VAL A 63 -8.12 24.05 -26.63
C VAL A 63 -8.41 24.01 -28.13
N MET A 64 -9.69 23.86 -28.45
CA MET A 64 -10.13 23.89 -29.85
C MET A 64 -10.63 25.29 -30.22
N ALA A 65 -10.32 25.73 -31.41
CA ALA A 65 -10.86 26.97 -31.98
C ALA A 65 -11.59 26.66 -33.29
N THR A 66 -12.57 27.49 -33.63
CA THR A 66 -13.22 27.41 -34.95
C THR A 66 -12.44 28.24 -35.93
N ASP A 67 -11.94 27.62 -36.98
CA ASP A 67 -11.31 28.31 -38.11
C ASP A 67 -12.35 29.24 -38.77
N PRO A 68 -12.08 30.56 -38.84
CA PRO A 68 -13.05 31.53 -39.36
C PRO A 68 -13.31 31.36 -40.85
N ASP A 69 -12.40 30.76 -41.62
CA ASP A 69 -12.52 30.64 -43.07
C ASP A 69 -13.24 29.34 -43.49
N THR A 70 -13.03 28.27 -42.73
CA THR A 70 -13.55 26.93 -43.06
C THR A 70 -14.70 26.49 -42.14
N GLY A 71 -14.87 27.10 -40.96
CA GLY A 71 -15.78 26.67 -39.91
C GLY A 71 -15.37 25.38 -39.21
N ALA A 72 -14.22 24.83 -39.51
CA ALA A 72 -13.73 23.58 -38.91
C ALA A 72 -13.17 23.82 -37.49
N GLN A 73 -13.31 22.80 -36.62
CA GLN A 73 -12.66 22.79 -35.32
C GLN A 73 -11.19 22.41 -35.53
N VAL A 74 -10.30 23.32 -35.13
CA VAL A 74 -8.83 23.10 -35.20
C VAL A 74 -8.22 23.21 -33.81
N GLU A 75 -7.18 22.43 -33.57
CA GLU A 75 -6.40 22.54 -32.33
C GLU A 75 -5.68 23.89 -32.31
N TYR A 76 -6.06 24.73 -31.35
CA TYR A 76 -5.45 26.05 -31.15
C TYR A 76 -4.26 25.99 -30.21
N ALA A 77 -4.39 25.25 -29.10
CA ALA A 77 -3.34 25.08 -28.13
C ALA A 77 -3.53 23.80 -27.31
N THR A 78 -2.45 23.17 -26.95
CA THR A 78 -2.45 22.07 -25.99
C THR A 78 -1.86 22.55 -24.69
N LEU A 79 -2.67 22.56 -23.62
CA LEU A 79 -2.22 22.86 -22.27
C LEU A 79 -1.56 21.61 -21.67
N ARG A 80 -0.24 21.62 -21.60
CA ARG A 80 0.55 20.48 -21.16
C ARG A 80 0.93 20.63 -19.69
N SER A 81 0.58 19.67 -18.87
CA SER A 81 1.25 19.41 -17.59
C SER A 81 2.48 18.54 -17.85
N SER A 82 3.44 18.51 -16.97
CA SER A 82 4.65 17.69 -17.08
C SER A 82 4.37 16.17 -17.27
N ASN A 83 3.16 15.71 -16.92
CA ASN A 83 2.72 14.31 -17.02
C ASN A 83 1.60 14.07 -18.04
N SER A 84 1.34 14.96 -18.98
CA SER A 84 0.13 14.97 -19.79
C SER A 84 0.20 14.22 -21.13
N HIS A 85 1.25 13.45 -21.38
CA HIS A 85 1.40 12.61 -22.58
C HIS A 85 1.47 11.12 -22.26
N ARG A 86 0.68 10.67 -21.29
CA ARG A 86 0.60 9.24 -21.00
C ARG A 86 -0.38 8.59 -21.95
N VAL A 87 0.09 7.55 -22.62
CA VAL A 87 -0.71 6.66 -23.47
C VAL A 87 -0.67 5.30 -22.78
N TRP A 88 -1.82 4.72 -22.55
CA TRP A 88 -1.90 3.38 -22.00
C TRP A 88 -1.28 2.38 -22.97
N ALA A 89 -0.45 1.53 -22.46
CA ALA A 89 0.15 0.43 -23.19
C ALA A 89 -0.33 -0.89 -22.57
N ASP A 90 -0.96 -1.73 -23.37
CA ASP A 90 -1.34 -3.07 -22.95
C ASP A 90 -0.08 -3.86 -22.54
N LEU A 91 -0.20 -4.76 -21.58
CA LEU A 91 0.96 -5.51 -21.06
C LEU A 91 1.75 -6.23 -22.17
N GLU A 92 1.06 -6.71 -23.19
CA GLU A 92 1.64 -7.39 -24.35
C GLU A 92 2.52 -6.45 -25.22
N GLN A 93 2.25 -5.15 -25.18
CA GLN A 93 3.03 -4.12 -25.88
C GLN A 93 4.29 -3.71 -25.11
N ILE A 94 4.31 -3.99 -23.80
CA ILE A 94 5.43 -3.68 -22.93
C ILE A 94 6.49 -4.79 -23.05
N PRO A 95 7.74 -4.49 -23.42
CA PRO A 95 8.78 -5.50 -23.56
C PRO A 95 8.93 -6.34 -22.29
N THR A 96 8.96 -7.66 -22.43
CA THR A 96 9.04 -8.60 -21.30
C THR A 96 10.28 -8.35 -20.41
N ASN A 97 11.40 -7.94 -21.01
CA ASN A 97 12.59 -7.59 -20.24
C ASN A 97 12.36 -6.38 -19.32
N LEU A 98 11.51 -5.42 -19.73
CA LEU A 98 11.16 -4.28 -18.90
C LEU A 98 10.26 -4.71 -17.75
N GLN A 99 9.26 -5.56 -18.01
CA GLN A 99 8.40 -6.15 -16.97
C GLN A 99 9.24 -6.85 -15.89
N TYR A 100 10.16 -7.73 -16.31
CA TYR A 100 11.06 -8.43 -15.38
C TYR A 100 12.02 -7.50 -14.65
N ALA A 101 12.50 -6.42 -15.28
CA ALA A 101 13.38 -5.47 -14.62
C ALA A 101 12.68 -4.81 -13.42
N PHE A 102 11.43 -4.39 -13.57
CA PHE A 102 10.63 -3.83 -12.46
C PHE A 102 10.36 -4.87 -11.38
N ILE A 103 9.91 -6.06 -11.74
CA ILE A 103 9.63 -7.14 -10.78
C ILE A 103 10.89 -7.49 -9.99
N CYS A 104 12.03 -7.68 -10.66
CA CYS A 104 13.28 -8.06 -9.98
C CYS A 104 13.83 -6.96 -9.08
N THR A 105 13.59 -5.70 -9.42
CA THR A 105 14.11 -4.55 -8.66
C THR A 105 13.22 -4.20 -7.48
N GLU A 106 11.91 -4.16 -7.71
CA GLU A 106 10.94 -3.68 -6.73
C GLU A 106 10.36 -4.82 -5.89
N ASP A 107 10.00 -5.93 -6.52
CA ASP A 107 9.26 -6.99 -5.85
C ASP A 107 9.43 -8.37 -6.49
N LYS A 108 10.56 -9.03 -6.20
CA LYS A 108 10.89 -10.37 -6.78
C LYS A 108 9.91 -11.48 -6.44
N ASP A 109 9.13 -11.31 -5.40
CA ASP A 109 8.14 -12.30 -4.96
C ASP A 109 6.72 -11.99 -5.46
N PHE A 110 6.57 -10.98 -6.31
CA PHE A 110 5.30 -10.43 -6.82
C PHE A 110 4.27 -11.50 -7.20
N TYR A 111 4.66 -12.50 -7.99
CA TYR A 111 3.75 -13.56 -8.43
C TYR A 111 3.36 -14.56 -7.33
N ASN A 112 4.13 -14.62 -6.24
CA ASN A 112 3.95 -15.62 -5.18
C ASN A 112 3.25 -15.07 -3.94
N GLU A 113 3.11 -13.74 -3.82
CA GLU A 113 2.55 -13.13 -2.62
C GLU A 113 1.15 -12.52 -2.86
N PRO A 114 0.31 -12.47 -1.82
CA PRO A 114 -1.08 -12.04 -1.93
C PRO A 114 -1.24 -10.50 -1.95
N GLY A 115 -0.30 -9.78 -2.55
CA GLY A 115 -0.31 -8.31 -2.61
C GLY A 115 0.47 -7.63 -1.50
N VAL A 116 0.92 -8.37 -0.48
CA VAL A 116 1.72 -7.85 0.63
C VAL A 116 2.74 -8.87 1.08
N ASN A 117 3.99 -8.49 1.18
CA ASN A 117 5.02 -9.30 1.81
C ASN A 117 5.02 -9.08 3.33
N PHE A 118 4.22 -9.88 4.05
CA PHE A 118 4.05 -9.72 5.50
C PHE A 118 5.37 -9.76 6.27
N LYS A 119 6.31 -10.62 5.89
CA LYS A 119 7.61 -10.74 6.55
C LYS A 119 8.43 -9.46 6.41
N ARG A 120 8.53 -8.91 5.19
CA ARG A 120 9.25 -7.67 4.91
C ARG A 120 8.54 -6.47 5.55
N THR A 121 7.22 -6.42 5.45
CA THR A 121 6.40 -5.32 5.99
C THR A 121 6.48 -5.25 7.51
N ILE A 122 6.32 -6.38 8.22
CA ILE A 122 6.43 -6.43 9.68
C ILE A 122 7.87 -6.07 10.10
N GLY A 123 8.88 -6.61 9.42
CA GLY A 123 10.28 -6.27 9.69
C GLY A 123 10.58 -4.77 9.55
N ALA A 124 10.06 -4.14 8.50
CA ALA A 124 10.21 -2.70 8.29
C ALA A 124 9.45 -1.88 9.35
N MET A 125 8.23 -2.28 9.71
CA MET A 125 7.46 -1.61 10.77
C MET A 125 8.15 -1.70 12.14
N VAL A 126 8.68 -2.88 12.50
CA VAL A 126 9.43 -3.06 13.75
C VAL A 126 10.67 -2.19 13.74
N ASN A 127 11.38 -2.13 12.62
CA ASN A 127 12.59 -1.31 12.49
C ASN A 127 12.28 0.20 12.54
N GLU A 128 11.16 0.64 12.00
CA GLU A 128 10.81 2.06 11.95
C GLU A 128 10.21 2.57 13.28
N TYR A 129 9.37 1.76 13.94
CA TYR A 129 8.58 2.23 15.08
C TYR A 129 9.01 1.67 16.44
N LEU A 130 9.69 0.52 16.49
CA LEU A 130 10.00 -0.14 17.77
C LEU A 130 11.50 -0.21 18.06
N LEU A 131 12.29 -0.71 17.14
CA LEU A 131 13.73 -0.94 17.35
C LEU A 131 14.47 -0.70 16.03
N PRO A 132 15.17 0.43 15.87
CA PRO A 132 15.98 0.70 14.69
C PRO A 132 17.22 -0.20 14.68
N ILE A 133 17.04 -1.45 14.24
CA ILE A 133 18.10 -2.47 14.20
C ILE A 133 18.94 -2.35 12.92
N TYR A 134 18.30 -1.89 11.81
CA TYR A 134 18.95 -1.77 10.52
C TYR A 134 19.09 -0.31 10.11
N SER A 135 20.29 0.10 9.75
CA SER A 135 20.60 1.46 9.28
C SER A 135 20.14 1.73 7.84
N SER A 136 19.80 0.70 7.08
CA SER A 136 19.30 0.83 5.70
C SER A 136 17.79 0.63 5.64
N LYS A 137 17.08 1.61 5.08
CA LYS A 137 15.66 1.47 4.69
C LYS A 137 15.60 0.50 3.50
N GLN A 138 15.44 -0.79 3.76
CA GLN A 138 15.11 -1.74 2.70
C GLN A 138 13.68 -1.48 2.24
N GLY A 139 13.48 -1.35 0.92
CA GLY A 139 12.16 -1.27 0.33
C GLY A 139 11.33 -2.51 0.71
N ALA A 140 10.27 -2.30 1.49
CA ALA A 140 9.40 -3.38 1.97
C ALA A 140 8.03 -3.36 1.27
N SER A 141 7.77 -2.38 0.42
CA SER A 141 6.51 -2.25 -0.31
C SER A 141 6.51 -3.16 -1.53
N THR A 142 5.37 -3.80 -1.80
CA THR A 142 5.11 -4.59 -3.00
C THR A 142 4.69 -3.71 -4.16
N LEU A 143 4.60 -4.26 -5.38
CA LEU A 143 4.10 -3.55 -6.54
C LEU A 143 2.66 -3.08 -6.34
N GLU A 144 1.80 -3.90 -5.72
CA GLU A 144 0.43 -3.52 -5.37
C GLU A 144 0.39 -2.33 -4.41
N GLN A 145 1.24 -2.32 -3.39
CA GLN A 145 1.32 -1.21 -2.45
C GLN A 145 1.81 0.07 -3.11
N GLN A 146 2.74 -0.03 -4.05
CA GLN A 146 3.22 1.12 -4.82
C GLN A 146 2.14 1.63 -5.78
N LEU A 147 1.41 0.73 -6.46
CA LEU A 147 0.28 1.08 -7.31
C LEU A 147 -0.79 1.83 -6.52
N ILE A 148 -1.19 1.30 -5.36
CA ILE A 148 -2.14 1.98 -4.46
C ILE A 148 -1.66 3.39 -4.10
N LYS A 149 -0.38 3.55 -3.77
CA LYS A 149 0.19 4.85 -3.45
C LYS A 149 0.10 5.83 -4.65
N ASN A 150 0.32 5.35 -5.87
CA ASN A 150 0.22 6.16 -7.08
C ASN A 150 -1.23 6.58 -7.37
N LEU A 151 -2.20 5.69 -7.12
CA LEU A 151 -3.62 5.95 -7.36
C LEU A 151 -4.26 6.84 -6.29
N THR A 152 -3.80 6.78 -5.03
CA THR A 152 -4.48 7.45 -3.92
C THR A 152 -3.98 8.86 -3.62
N ASP A 153 -2.87 9.30 -4.20
CA ASP A 153 -2.18 10.56 -3.85
C ASP A 153 -2.07 10.80 -2.31
N ASP A 154 -2.00 9.68 -1.56
CA ASP A 154 -1.99 9.69 -0.09
C ASP A 154 -0.63 10.24 0.38
N LYS A 155 -0.62 11.52 0.78
CA LYS A 155 0.59 12.29 1.09
C LYS A 155 1.38 11.66 2.21
N SER A 156 2.69 11.84 2.16
CA SER A 156 3.61 11.32 3.18
C SER A 156 3.23 11.85 4.57
N ALA A 157 2.83 10.96 5.46
CA ALA A 157 2.56 11.22 6.85
C ALA A 157 3.60 10.52 7.72
N SER A 158 3.88 11.05 8.91
CA SER A 158 4.81 10.48 9.88
C SER A 158 4.11 10.14 11.20
N GLY A 159 4.75 9.36 12.04
CA GLY A 159 4.19 8.98 13.34
C GLY A 159 2.95 8.08 13.20
N ILE A 160 1.96 8.29 14.05
CA ILE A 160 0.74 7.48 14.11
C ILE A 160 -0.04 7.55 12.79
N GLU A 161 -0.13 8.73 12.19
CA GLU A 161 -0.84 8.91 10.93
C GLU A 161 -0.15 8.16 9.78
N GLY A 162 1.18 8.14 9.76
CA GLY A 162 1.96 7.32 8.82
C GLY A 162 1.70 5.82 8.99
N ALA A 163 1.57 5.35 10.24
CA ALA A 163 1.21 3.95 10.52
C ALA A 163 -0.22 3.62 10.06
N LEU A 164 -1.19 4.49 10.32
CA LEU A 164 -2.58 4.32 9.87
C LEU A 164 -2.69 4.35 8.34
N ARG A 165 -1.97 5.25 7.68
CA ARG A 165 -1.86 5.26 6.22
C ARG A 165 -1.30 3.94 5.70
N LYS A 166 -0.24 3.41 6.30
CA LYS A 166 0.35 2.13 5.90
C LYS A 166 -0.61 0.95 6.10
N LEU A 167 -1.45 0.98 7.13
CA LEU A 167 -2.49 -0.03 7.32
C LEU A 167 -3.56 0.03 6.21
N ARG A 168 -4.00 1.24 5.81
CA ARG A 168 -4.92 1.41 4.67
C ARG A 168 -4.29 0.88 3.37
N GLU A 169 -3.03 1.25 3.10
CA GLU A 169 -2.27 0.78 1.94
C GLU A 169 -2.18 -0.75 1.88
N ILE A 170 -1.86 -1.40 3.01
CA ILE A 170 -1.82 -2.87 3.12
C ILE A 170 -3.19 -3.48 2.80
N TYR A 171 -4.25 -2.95 3.39
CA TYR A 171 -5.60 -3.46 3.17
C TYR A 171 -6.03 -3.33 1.71
N ARG A 172 -5.82 -2.15 1.11
CA ARG A 172 -6.10 -1.88 -0.31
C ARG A 172 -5.32 -2.82 -1.24
N ALA A 173 -4.04 -3.05 -0.96
CA ALA A 173 -3.20 -3.96 -1.74
C ALA A 173 -3.70 -5.41 -1.68
N LEU A 174 -4.19 -5.86 -0.51
CA LEU A 174 -4.81 -7.18 -0.37
C LEU A 174 -6.15 -7.27 -1.13
N CYS A 175 -6.97 -6.22 -1.11
CA CYS A 175 -8.20 -6.16 -1.88
C CYS A 175 -7.90 -6.20 -3.38
N LEU A 176 -6.95 -5.38 -3.84
CA LEU A 176 -6.53 -5.32 -5.23
C LEU A 176 -6.05 -6.68 -5.75
N SER A 177 -5.16 -7.33 -5.01
CA SER A 177 -4.63 -8.66 -5.36
C SER A 177 -5.67 -9.79 -5.34
N ARG A 178 -6.82 -9.56 -4.70
CA ARG A 178 -7.97 -10.50 -4.74
C ARG A 178 -8.91 -10.24 -5.90
N SER A 179 -9.01 -8.99 -6.35
CA SER A 179 -9.96 -8.57 -7.39
C SER A 179 -9.39 -8.70 -8.79
N TYR A 180 -8.08 -8.55 -8.95
CA TYR A 180 -7.43 -8.51 -10.25
C TYR A 180 -6.30 -9.54 -10.38
N SER A 181 -6.01 -9.93 -11.62
CA SER A 181 -4.86 -10.80 -11.92
C SER A 181 -3.53 -10.07 -11.71
N LYS A 182 -2.45 -10.81 -11.54
CA LYS A 182 -1.11 -10.22 -11.41
C LYS A 182 -0.69 -9.46 -12.68
N GLU A 183 -1.10 -9.94 -13.83
CA GLU A 183 -0.87 -9.32 -15.13
C GLU A 183 -1.56 -7.96 -15.21
N THR A 184 -2.84 -7.88 -14.83
CA THR A 184 -3.61 -6.61 -14.80
C THR A 184 -2.99 -5.61 -13.82
N ILE A 185 -2.56 -6.07 -12.66
CA ILE A 185 -1.90 -5.21 -11.65
C ILE A 185 -0.55 -4.70 -12.18
N LEU A 186 0.24 -5.55 -12.83
CA LEU A 186 1.53 -5.17 -13.41
C LEU A 186 1.34 -4.15 -14.54
N GLU A 187 0.35 -4.37 -15.40
CA GLU A 187 -0.01 -3.44 -16.48
C GLU A 187 -0.37 -2.06 -15.91
N ALA A 188 -1.29 -2.02 -14.94
CA ALA A 188 -1.68 -0.78 -14.28
C ALA A 188 -0.50 -0.09 -13.60
N TYR A 189 0.36 -0.84 -12.93
CA TYR A 189 1.56 -0.31 -12.30
C TYR A 189 2.50 0.35 -13.32
N LEU A 190 2.82 -0.34 -14.42
CA LEU A 190 3.73 0.16 -15.45
C LEU A 190 3.18 1.38 -16.21
N ASN A 191 1.87 1.54 -16.26
CA ASN A 191 1.22 2.69 -16.87
C ASN A 191 1.07 3.89 -15.92
N THR A 192 1.19 3.70 -14.60
CA THR A 192 0.97 4.75 -13.58
C THR A 192 2.25 5.31 -12.97
N ILE A 193 3.41 4.69 -13.22
CA ILE A 193 4.73 5.17 -12.73
C ILE A 193 5.29 6.33 -13.53
#